data_c5d0d8125a4090218303bcd3bfb772d9
#
_entry.id   c5d0d8125a4090218303bcd3bfb772d9
#
_cell.length_a   1.000
_cell.length_b   1.000
_cell.length_c   1.000
_cell.angle_alpha   90.00
_cell.angle_beta   90.00
_cell.angle_gamma   90.00
#
_symmetry.space_group_name_H-M   'P 1'
#
loop_
_entity.id
_entity.type
_entity.pdbx_description
1 polymer ?
#
loop_
_entity_poly.entity_id
_entity_poly.type
_entity_poly.pdbx_seq_one_letter_code
_entity_poly.pdbx_strand_id
1 'polypeptide(L)'
;ALEYFPENKFEDEYKNLTIDEIAAECEKIFATSNSDNLDTLFKMGGSSGGARPKVFYKIDGEEWIVKFPSSYDCNNIGVQEYEYSLCALKCGIDMTETRLLPSSNGSGYFAVKRFDRNNNKKVHMVSVSGLLETSHRIPSLDYNTLMKLTLILTGSYEEVEKMYRLMCFNIFAHNRDDHSKNFLYIYDSEQRRWRLSPAYDLTYSYSLNGEHATMVDGNGRNPGMKEILNVAKNIVFFMINLLFPLSKNLKNNRYHVFVGGSW
;
A
#
# COMPACT_ATOMS: atom_id res chain seq x y z
N ALA A 1 8.16 2.11 12.09
CA ALA A 1 9.39 2.88 12.04
C ALA A 1 10.29 2.50 13.22
N LEU A 2 11.60 2.39 13.01
CA LEU A 2 12.57 2.18 14.09
C LEU A 2 12.67 3.48 14.88
N GLU A 3 12.65 3.38 16.19
CA GLU A 3 12.91 4.48 17.11
C GLU A 3 14.18 4.15 17.89
N TYR A 4 15.04 5.13 18.04
CA TYR A 4 16.30 4.99 18.76
C TYR A 4 16.17 5.67 20.13
N PHE A 5 16.62 5.00 21.18
CA PHE A 5 16.65 5.54 22.53
C PHE A 5 18.13 5.71 23.00
N PRO A 6 18.44 6.73 23.81
CA PRO A 6 17.51 7.69 24.39
C PRO A 6 16.96 8.68 23.37
N GLU A 7 15.66 8.90 23.46
CA GLU A 7 14.99 9.93 22.69
C GLU A 7 15.51 11.30 23.13
N ASN A 8 16.20 12.01 22.26
CA ASN A 8 16.49 13.40 22.51
C ASN A 8 15.16 14.15 22.47
N LYS A 9 14.67 14.58 23.62
CA LYS A 9 13.52 15.46 23.73
C LYS A 9 13.94 16.83 23.19
N PHE A 10 13.87 16.98 21.88
CA PHE A 10 13.84 18.31 21.30
C PHE A 10 12.42 18.82 21.47
N GLU A 11 12.30 19.82 22.32
CA GLU A 11 11.02 20.46 22.60
C GLU A 11 10.40 21.00 21.32
N ASP A 12 9.13 20.94 21.28
CA ASP A 12 8.12 21.30 20.28
C ASP A 12 8.27 22.69 19.62
N GLU A 13 9.39 23.03 19.04
CA GLU A 13 9.61 24.32 18.35
C GLU A 13 8.66 24.59 17.18
N TYR A 14 7.96 23.53 16.70
CA TYR A 14 7.11 23.57 15.50
C TYR A 14 5.61 23.48 15.78
N LYS A 15 5.21 23.52 17.05
CA LYS A 15 3.75 23.53 17.39
C LYS A 15 2.98 24.72 16.83
N ASN A 16 3.67 25.74 16.35
CA ASN A 16 3.08 27.00 15.88
C ASN A 16 3.18 27.24 14.36
N LEU A 17 3.78 26.31 13.59
CA LEU A 17 3.87 26.47 12.14
C LEU A 17 2.56 26.07 11.45
N THR A 18 2.13 26.89 10.54
CA THR A 18 1.06 26.56 9.61
C THR A 18 1.51 25.48 8.64
N ILE A 19 0.57 24.78 8.01
CA ILE A 19 0.87 23.74 7.03
C ILE A 19 1.64 24.31 5.82
N ASP A 20 1.38 25.56 5.44
CA ASP A 20 2.08 26.25 4.35
C ASP A 20 3.53 26.58 4.71
N GLU A 21 3.80 26.98 5.96
CA GLU A 21 5.17 27.20 6.44
C GLU A 21 5.97 25.90 6.45
N ILE A 22 5.35 24.79 6.88
CA ILE A 22 5.97 23.47 6.82
C ILE A 22 6.26 23.06 5.37
N ALA A 23 5.33 23.32 4.44
CA ALA A 23 5.54 23.03 3.03
C ALA A 23 6.71 23.82 2.45
N ALA A 24 6.81 25.10 2.77
CA ALA A 24 7.91 25.98 2.34
C ALA A 24 9.28 25.52 2.88
N GLU A 25 9.34 25.08 4.13
CA GLU A 25 10.57 24.53 4.70
C GLU A 25 10.96 23.20 4.04
N CYS A 26 9.98 22.32 3.75
CA CYS A 26 10.23 21.09 2.98
C CYS A 26 10.83 21.41 1.60
N GLU A 27 10.28 22.37 0.89
CA GLU A 27 10.76 22.77 -0.44
C GLU A 27 12.21 23.29 -0.39
N LYS A 28 12.54 24.15 0.58
CA LYS A 28 13.91 24.65 0.77
C LYS A 28 14.92 23.53 0.97
N ILE A 29 14.60 22.54 1.79
CA ILE A 29 15.49 21.40 2.06
C ILE A 29 15.76 20.57 0.82
N PHE A 30 14.72 20.31 0.03
CA PHE A 30 14.89 19.57 -1.22
C PHE A 30 15.67 20.36 -2.29
N ALA A 31 15.55 21.69 -2.29
CA ALA A 31 16.26 22.54 -3.26
C ALA A 31 17.73 22.76 -2.92
N THR A 32 18.12 22.83 -1.65
CA THR A 32 19.46 23.29 -1.24
C THR A 32 20.35 22.20 -0.66
N SER A 33 19.83 21.04 -0.30
CA SER A 33 20.53 20.00 0.48
C SER A 33 21.16 20.50 1.79
N ASN A 34 20.96 21.76 2.13
CA ASN A 34 21.44 22.47 3.32
C ASN A 34 20.30 23.27 3.94
N SER A 35 19.86 22.90 5.11
CA SER A 35 19.03 23.78 5.95
C SER A 35 19.34 23.57 7.40
N ASP A 36 19.27 24.63 8.18
CA ASP A 36 19.42 24.60 9.64
C ASP A 36 18.28 23.80 10.31
N ASN A 37 17.23 23.46 9.55
CA ASN A 37 16.03 22.72 10.00
C ASN A 37 15.95 21.27 9.50
N LEU A 38 17.02 20.74 8.90
CA LEU A 38 17.08 19.37 8.33
C LEU A 38 16.67 18.30 9.36
N ASP A 39 17.15 18.43 10.59
CA ASP A 39 16.86 17.49 11.69
C ASP A 39 15.39 17.48 12.07
N THR A 40 14.73 18.60 11.95
CA THR A 40 13.33 18.73 12.36
C THR A 40 12.37 18.15 11.34
N LEU A 41 12.58 18.47 10.07
CA LEU A 41 11.75 17.88 9.00
C LEU A 41 12.03 16.38 8.84
N PHE A 42 13.26 15.93 9.07
CA PHE A 42 13.57 14.52 9.15
C PHE A 42 12.79 13.83 10.28
N LYS A 43 12.66 14.50 11.44
CA LYS A 43 11.84 14.01 12.56
C LYS A 43 10.35 14.03 12.23
N MET A 44 9.84 15.07 11.59
CA MET A 44 8.45 15.14 11.15
C MET A 44 8.13 14.16 10.01
N GLY A 45 9.06 13.91 9.10
CA GLY A 45 8.91 12.97 8.00
C GLY A 45 9.12 11.51 8.39
N GLY A 46 9.80 11.26 9.50
CA GLY A 46 10.14 9.93 9.97
C GLY A 46 10.95 9.13 8.92
N SER A 47 10.89 7.81 9.03
CA SER A 47 11.51 6.88 8.06
C SER A 47 10.61 6.57 6.85
N SER A 48 9.59 7.40 6.57
CA SER A 48 8.70 7.17 5.44
C SER A 48 9.45 7.39 4.11
N GLY A 49 9.69 6.31 3.37
CA GLY A 49 10.29 6.37 2.03
C GLY A 49 9.36 7.00 1.00
N GLY A 50 9.91 7.36 -0.14
CA GLY A 50 9.18 7.90 -1.29
C GLY A 50 9.79 9.21 -1.81
N ALA A 51 9.49 9.54 -3.06
CA ALA A 51 10.13 10.65 -3.78
C ALA A 51 9.61 12.04 -3.37
N ARG A 52 8.39 12.14 -2.80
CA ARG A 52 7.75 13.40 -2.43
C ARG A 52 7.95 13.73 -0.96
N PRO A 53 8.14 15.03 -0.63
CA PRO A 53 8.17 15.48 0.75
C PRO A 53 6.87 15.12 1.46
N LYS A 54 6.98 14.63 2.69
CA LYS A 54 5.83 14.28 3.52
C LYS A 54 6.15 14.44 4.99
N VAL A 55 5.14 14.80 5.76
CA VAL A 55 5.27 14.97 7.21
C VAL A 55 4.16 14.22 7.95
N PHE A 56 4.46 13.87 9.19
CA PHE A 56 3.45 13.45 10.16
C PHE A 56 2.81 14.69 10.77
N TYR A 57 1.51 14.76 10.72
CA TYR A 57 0.75 15.91 11.19
C TYR A 57 -0.46 15.44 12.00
N LYS A 58 -0.84 16.20 13.03
CA LYS A 58 -2.01 15.89 13.83
C LYS A 58 -3.20 16.73 13.38
N ILE A 59 -4.30 16.08 13.02
CA ILE A 59 -5.57 16.72 12.69
C ILE A 59 -6.62 16.12 13.64
N ASP A 60 -7.29 16.97 14.40
CA ASP A 60 -8.33 16.55 15.35
C ASP A 60 -7.85 15.51 16.38
N GLY A 61 -6.57 15.58 16.77
CA GLY A 61 -5.93 14.66 17.71
C GLY A 61 -5.47 13.32 17.10
N GLU A 62 -5.75 13.08 15.82
CA GLU A 62 -5.35 11.87 15.10
C GLU A 62 -4.11 12.09 14.25
N GLU A 63 -3.35 11.02 13.98
CA GLU A 63 -2.12 11.11 13.20
C GLU A 63 -2.38 10.93 11.71
N TRP A 64 -1.85 11.86 10.91
CA TRP A 64 -1.96 11.92 9.47
C TRP A 64 -0.59 11.99 8.82
N ILE A 65 -0.53 11.59 7.55
CA ILE A 65 0.58 11.88 6.66
C ILE A 65 0.09 12.93 5.69
N VAL A 66 0.79 14.06 5.63
CA VAL A 66 0.54 15.13 4.65
C VAL A 66 1.66 15.11 3.63
N LYS A 67 1.30 15.09 2.34
CA LYS A 67 2.24 15.09 1.23
C LYS A 67 2.27 16.46 0.58
N PHE A 68 3.47 16.92 0.27
CA PHE A 68 3.72 18.19 -0.42
C PHE A 68 4.19 17.95 -1.85
N PRO A 69 3.91 18.88 -2.78
CA PRO A 69 4.49 18.82 -4.12
C PRO A 69 6.02 18.82 -4.06
N SER A 70 6.66 18.14 -4.97
CA SER A 70 8.08 18.31 -5.27
C SER A 70 8.26 19.36 -6.37
N SER A 71 9.50 19.84 -6.59
CA SER A 71 9.81 20.78 -7.67
C SER A 71 9.51 20.26 -9.08
N TYR A 72 9.31 18.97 -9.23
CA TYR A 72 8.97 18.31 -10.50
C TYR A 72 7.49 18.03 -10.68
N ASP A 73 6.68 18.23 -9.64
CA ASP A 73 5.26 17.98 -9.69
C ASP A 73 4.47 19.18 -10.25
N CYS A 74 3.32 18.90 -10.82
CA CYS A 74 2.35 19.96 -11.15
C CYS A 74 1.71 20.49 -9.86
N ASN A 75 1.30 21.78 -9.89
CA ASN A 75 0.73 22.46 -8.73
C ASN A 75 -0.54 21.80 -8.17
N ASN A 76 -1.21 20.94 -8.92
CA ASN A 76 -2.45 20.26 -8.52
C ASN A 76 -2.25 18.79 -8.11
N ILE A 77 -1.01 18.37 -7.83
CA ILE A 77 -0.73 16.95 -7.50
C ILE A 77 -1.50 16.48 -6.26
N GLY A 78 -1.66 17.36 -5.25
CA GLY A 78 -2.45 17.04 -4.06
C GLY A 78 -3.92 16.78 -4.36
N VAL A 79 -4.51 17.57 -5.28
CA VAL A 79 -5.88 17.34 -5.77
C VAL A 79 -5.97 16.03 -6.52
N GLN A 80 -5.01 15.73 -7.39
CA GLN A 80 -5.00 14.48 -8.16
C GLN A 80 -4.95 13.26 -7.24
N GLU A 81 -4.08 13.24 -6.21
CA GLU A 81 -4.04 12.13 -5.25
C GLU A 81 -5.35 12.03 -4.46
N TYR A 82 -5.95 13.16 -4.09
CA TYR A 82 -7.24 13.17 -3.39
C TYR A 82 -8.37 12.61 -4.28
N GLU A 83 -8.50 13.08 -5.52
CA GLU A 83 -9.49 12.56 -6.47
C GLU A 83 -9.28 11.06 -6.75
N TYR A 84 -8.04 10.62 -6.85
CA TYR A 84 -7.69 9.21 -6.97
C TYR A 84 -8.18 8.40 -5.78
N SER A 85 -7.99 8.90 -4.57
CA SER A 85 -8.46 8.24 -3.34
C SER A 85 -9.99 8.14 -3.31
N LEU A 86 -10.70 9.17 -3.74
CA LEU A 86 -12.16 9.15 -3.87
C LEU A 86 -12.65 8.15 -4.94
N CYS A 87 -11.93 8.06 -6.06
CA CYS A 87 -12.20 7.07 -7.09
C CYS A 87 -11.99 5.65 -6.55
N ALA A 88 -10.90 5.41 -5.84
CA ALA A 88 -10.61 4.11 -5.23
C ALA A 88 -11.72 3.69 -4.25
N LEU A 89 -12.16 4.59 -3.38
CA LEU A 89 -13.28 4.33 -2.47
C LEU A 89 -14.56 3.97 -3.21
N LYS A 90 -14.90 4.68 -4.30
CA LYS A 90 -16.06 4.37 -5.15
C LYS A 90 -15.95 3.00 -5.83
N CYS A 91 -14.73 2.55 -6.12
CA CYS A 91 -14.45 1.21 -6.64
C CYS A 91 -14.45 0.12 -5.57
N GLY A 92 -14.74 0.47 -4.31
CA GLY A 92 -14.76 -0.47 -3.19
C GLY A 92 -13.38 -0.90 -2.73
N ILE A 93 -12.35 -0.08 -2.95
CA ILE A 93 -11.03 -0.26 -2.37
C ILE A 93 -11.08 0.16 -0.90
N ASP A 94 -10.57 -0.69 -0.03
CA ASP A 94 -10.42 -0.38 1.39
C ASP A 94 -9.30 0.65 1.57
N MET A 95 -9.66 1.87 1.96
CA MET A 95 -8.72 2.97 2.23
C MET A 95 -9.06 3.66 3.54
N THR A 96 -8.06 4.25 4.18
CA THR A 96 -8.30 5.15 5.31
C THR A 96 -8.85 6.49 4.83
N GLU A 97 -9.34 7.30 5.77
CA GLU A 97 -9.82 8.66 5.49
C GLU A 97 -8.73 9.49 4.79
N THR A 98 -9.14 10.23 3.77
CA THR A 98 -8.29 11.18 3.05
C THR A 98 -8.92 12.57 3.09
N ARG A 99 -8.09 13.61 3.09
CA ARG A 99 -8.51 15.01 3.05
C ARG A 99 -7.65 15.80 2.06
N LEU A 100 -8.23 16.82 1.50
CA LEU A 100 -7.50 17.87 0.80
C LEU A 100 -7.41 19.08 1.72
N LEU A 101 -6.21 19.32 2.26
CA LEU A 101 -5.97 20.48 3.13
C LEU A 101 -5.77 21.73 2.28
N PRO A 102 -6.30 22.90 2.70
CA PRO A 102 -6.13 24.14 1.97
C PRO A 102 -4.65 24.55 1.91
N SER A 103 -4.26 25.14 0.80
CA SER A 103 -2.95 25.75 0.59
C SER A 103 -3.11 27.20 0.11
N SER A 104 -2.30 28.10 0.63
CA SER A 104 -2.27 29.50 0.15
C SER A 104 -1.54 29.63 -1.20
N ASN A 105 -0.66 28.69 -1.55
CA ASN A 105 0.24 28.76 -2.71
C ASN A 105 -0.07 27.72 -3.79
N GLY A 106 -1.14 26.93 -3.63
CA GLY A 106 -1.49 25.86 -4.57
C GLY A 106 -2.91 25.37 -4.43
N SER A 107 -3.23 24.27 -5.09
CA SER A 107 -4.58 23.69 -5.11
C SER A 107 -4.92 22.86 -3.87
N GLY A 108 -3.98 22.69 -2.94
CA GLY A 108 -4.17 21.96 -1.69
C GLY A 108 -3.17 20.81 -1.50
N TYR A 109 -3.05 20.34 -0.26
CA TYR A 109 -2.17 19.26 0.14
C TYR A 109 -2.98 17.99 0.42
N PHE A 110 -2.55 16.87 -0.16
CA PHE A 110 -3.14 15.59 0.13
C PHE A 110 -2.76 15.12 1.53
N ALA A 111 -3.75 14.75 2.31
CA ALA A 111 -3.58 14.17 3.63
C ALA A 111 -4.28 12.81 3.72
N VAL A 112 -3.61 11.84 4.32
CA VAL A 112 -4.14 10.50 4.55
C VAL A 112 -3.96 10.13 6.02
N LYS A 113 -5.04 9.64 6.66
CA LYS A 113 -5.02 9.19 8.03
C LYS A 113 -4.17 7.93 8.17
N ARG A 114 -3.32 7.89 9.19
CA ARG A 114 -2.44 6.75 9.45
C ARG A 114 -3.23 5.54 9.95
N PHE A 115 -3.09 4.42 9.27
CA PHE A 115 -3.65 3.13 9.71
C PHE A 115 -2.70 2.33 10.61
N ASP A 116 -1.43 2.73 10.66
CA ASP A 116 -0.40 2.12 11.50
C ASP A 116 -0.38 2.68 12.93
N ARG A 117 -1.43 3.43 13.28
CA ARG A 117 -1.67 3.97 14.62
C ARG A 117 -3.10 3.68 15.06
N ASN A 118 -3.24 3.28 16.31
CA ASN A 118 -4.53 3.10 16.97
C ASN A 118 -4.42 3.62 18.41
N ASN A 119 -5.16 4.67 18.75
CA ASN A 119 -5.12 5.31 20.07
C ASN A 119 -3.67 5.58 20.55
N ASN A 120 -2.85 6.22 19.72
CA ASN A 120 -1.42 6.50 19.94
C ASN A 120 -0.53 5.24 20.10
N LYS A 121 -1.05 4.04 19.86
CA LYS A 121 -0.27 2.80 19.85
C LYS A 121 0.13 2.44 18.42
N LYS A 122 1.32 1.91 18.27
CA LYS A 122 1.80 1.40 16.98
C LYS A 122 1.10 0.08 16.65
N VAL A 123 0.62 -0.05 15.43
CA VAL A 123 0.08 -1.30 14.90
C VAL A 123 1.23 -2.11 14.29
N HIS A 124 1.31 -3.38 14.64
CA HIS A 124 2.31 -4.26 14.06
C HIS A 124 2.00 -4.51 12.58
N MET A 125 2.99 -4.25 11.72
CA MET A 125 2.81 -4.38 10.27
C MET A 125 4.08 -4.87 9.58
N VAL A 126 3.90 -5.46 8.39
CA VAL A 126 4.99 -5.93 7.54
C VAL A 126 4.65 -5.72 6.06
N SER A 127 5.61 -5.22 5.29
CA SER A 127 5.45 -5.09 3.83
C SER A 127 5.75 -6.41 3.12
N VAL A 128 5.19 -6.58 1.91
CA VAL A 128 5.56 -7.69 1.03
C VAL A 128 7.05 -7.69 0.74
N SER A 129 7.65 -6.50 0.57
CA SER A 129 9.11 -6.38 0.41
C SER A 129 9.89 -6.96 1.59
N GLY A 130 9.42 -6.72 2.83
CA GLY A 130 10.03 -7.30 4.02
C GLY A 130 9.78 -8.80 4.19
N LEU A 131 8.58 -9.27 3.84
CA LEU A 131 8.22 -10.71 3.93
C LEU A 131 8.98 -11.57 2.94
N LEU A 132 9.17 -11.08 1.71
CA LEU A 132 9.81 -11.82 0.63
C LEU A 132 11.30 -11.48 0.47
N GLU A 133 11.83 -10.59 1.32
CA GLU A 133 13.21 -10.08 1.25
C GLU A 133 13.59 -9.57 -0.16
N THR A 134 12.61 -8.98 -0.86
CA THR A 134 12.76 -8.51 -2.23
C THR A 134 13.08 -7.02 -2.30
N SER A 135 13.91 -6.65 -3.27
CA SER A 135 14.15 -5.24 -3.58
C SER A 135 12.94 -4.67 -4.35
N HIS A 136 12.39 -3.57 -3.85
CA HIS A 136 11.33 -2.82 -4.57
C HIS A 136 11.86 -2.13 -5.84
N ARG A 137 13.17 -2.04 -6.01
CA ARG A 137 13.82 -1.43 -7.18
C ARG A 137 13.93 -2.37 -8.38
N ILE A 138 13.75 -3.67 -8.15
CA ILE A 138 13.82 -4.69 -9.20
C ILE A 138 12.42 -5.28 -9.33
N PRO A 139 11.73 -5.04 -10.46
CA PRO A 139 10.43 -5.66 -10.71
C PRO A 139 10.58 -7.18 -10.77
N SER A 140 10.18 -7.87 -9.72
CA SER A 140 10.25 -9.33 -9.62
C SER A 140 8.97 -9.93 -9.03
N LEU A 141 7.98 -9.09 -8.75
CA LEU A 141 6.73 -9.47 -8.13
C LEU A 141 5.66 -9.70 -9.19
N ASP A 142 4.77 -10.66 -8.92
CA ASP A 142 3.60 -10.95 -9.74
C ASP A 142 2.37 -11.06 -8.85
N TYR A 143 1.22 -10.61 -9.33
CA TYR A 143 -0.03 -10.67 -8.57
C TYR A 143 -0.46 -12.10 -8.25
N ASN A 144 -0.07 -13.11 -9.04
CA ASN A 144 -0.26 -14.51 -8.66
C ASN A 144 0.45 -14.84 -7.33
N THR A 145 1.65 -14.29 -7.12
CA THR A 145 2.39 -14.46 -5.86
C THR A 145 1.74 -13.69 -4.73
N LEU A 146 1.28 -12.44 -4.98
CA LEU A 146 0.56 -11.63 -3.99
C LEU A 146 -0.73 -12.31 -3.51
N MET A 147 -1.53 -12.87 -4.42
CA MET A 147 -2.76 -13.59 -4.06
C MET A 147 -2.47 -14.79 -3.15
N LYS A 148 -1.47 -15.60 -3.52
CA LYS A 148 -1.05 -16.77 -2.73
C LYS A 148 -0.51 -16.35 -1.36
N LEU A 149 0.35 -15.34 -1.31
CA LEU A 149 0.89 -14.79 -0.06
C LEU A 149 -0.23 -14.27 0.84
N THR A 150 -1.17 -13.52 0.28
CA THR A 150 -2.34 -13.01 1.02
C THR A 150 -3.13 -14.16 1.65
N LEU A 151 -3.43 -15.20 0.87
CA LEU A 151 -4.17 -16.35 1.38
C LEU A 151 -3.41 -17.09 2.48
N ILE A 152 -2.12 -17.36 2.27
CA ILE A 152 -1.28 -18.08 3.24
C ILE A 152 -1.17 -17.31 4.56
N LEU A 153 -0.93 -16.00 4.47
CA LEU A 153 -0.69 -15.18 5.65
C LEU A 153 -1.97 -14.88 6.44
N THR A 154 -3.07 -14.61 5.75
CA THR A 154 -4.32 -14.19 6.38
C THR A 154 -5.31 -15.34 6.64
N GLY A 155 -5.21 -16.42 5.86
CA GLY A 155 -6.20 -17.49 5.87
C GLY A 155 -7.59 -17.06 5.42
N SER A 156 -7.73 -15.90 4.74
CA SER A 156 -9.01 -15.27 4.43
C SER A 156 -9.19 -15.02 2.94
N TYR A 157 -10.33 -15.46 2.42
CA TYR A 157 -10.75 -15.16 1.04
C TYR A 157 -11.13 -13.70 0.84
N GLU A 158 -11.69 -13.07 1.86
CA GLU A 158 -12.04 -11.65 1.83
C GLU A 158 -10.79 -10.80 1.60
N GLU A 159 -9.69 -11.15 2.24
CA GLU A 159 -8.42 -10.44 2.06
C GLU A 159 -7.83 -10.68 0.66
N VAL A 160 -8.00 -11.88 0.11
CA VAL A 160 -7.63 -12.17 -1.29
C VAL A 160 -8.50 -11.38 -2.26
N GLU A 161 -9.79 -11.27 -2.01
CA GLU A 161 -10.70 -10.45 -2.82
C GLU A 161 -10.32 -8.97 -2.79
N LYS A 162 -9.96 -8.43 -1.62
CA LYS A 162 -9.45 -7.06 -1.49
C LYS A 162 -8.17 -6.86 -2.33
N MET A 163 -7.21 -7.79 -2.25
CA MET A 163 -5.99 -7.74 -3.06
C MET A 163 -6.31 -7.83 -4.56
N TYR A 164 -7.25 -8.67 -4.96
CA TYR A 164 -7.66 -8.80 -6.35
C TYR A 164 -8.34 -7.52 -6.87
N ARG A 165 -9.19 -6.91 -6.06
CA ARG A 165 -9.84 -5.63 -6.37
C ARG A 165 -8.81 -4.52 -6.52
N LEU A 166 -7.81 -4.48 -5.63
CA LEU A 166 -6.69 -3.53 -5.71
C LEU A 166 -5.86 -3.74 -6.98
N MET A 167 -5.57 -4.98 -7.37
CA MET A 167 -4.93 -5.30 -8.65
C MET A 167 -5.72 -4.72 -9.83
N CYS A 168 -7.02 -4.98 -9.89
CA CYS A 168 -7.87 -4.45 -10.95
C CYS A 168 -7.84 -2.92 -10.98
N PHE A 169 -7.92 -2.28 -9.82
CA PHE A 169 -7.83 -0.83 -9.73
C PHE A 169 -6.49 -0.31 -10.26
N ASN A 170 -5.36 -0.88 -9.82
CA ASN A 170 -4.03 -0.47 -10.26
C ASN A 170 -3.89 -0.57 -11.79
N ILE A 171 -4.42 -1.63 -12.40
CA ILE A 171 -4.38 -1.81 -13.86
C ILE A 171 -5.21 -0.75 -14.57
N PHE A 172 -6.50 -0.63 -14.24
CA PHE A 172 -7.43 0.24 -14.97
C PHE A 172 -7.23 1.73 -14.68
N ALA A 173 -6.77 2.05 -13.49
CA ALA A 173 -6.44 3.41 -13.09
C ALA A 173 -4.98 3.81 -13.41
N HIS A 174 -4.21 2.93 -14.04
CA HIS A 174 -2.79 3.16 -14.38
C HIS A 174 -1.92 3.57 -13.19
N ASN A 175 -2.17 2.98 -12.02
CA ASN A 175 -1.24 3.06 -10.89
C ASN A 175 -0.13 2.02 -11.10
N ARG A 176 0.89 2.40 -11.85
CA ARG A 176 2.00 1.51 -12.21
C ARG A 176 3.14 1.47 -11.20
N ASP A 177 3.08 2.29 -10.17
CA ASP A 177 4.04 2.26 -9.05
C ASP A 177 3.59 1.27 -7.97
N ASP A 178 3.03 0.15 -8.39
CA ASP A 178 2.50 -0.93 -7.56
C ASP A 178 3.61 -1.89 -7.09
N HIS A 179 4.66 -1.33 -6.49
CA HIS A 179 5.81 -2.10 -6.04
C HIS A 179 5.60 -2.80 -4.67
N SER A 180 6.47 -3.74 -4.33
CA SER A 180 6.35 -4.60 -3.14
C SER A 180 6.26 -3.88 -1.78
N LYS A 181 6.65 -2.60 -1.69
CA LYS A 181 6.46 -1.78 -0.49
C LYS A 181 5.05 -1.20 -0.37
N ASN A 182 4.28 -1.14 -1.46
CA ASN A 182 2.92 -0.61 -1.48
C ASN A 182 1.86 -1.66 -1.10
N PHE A 183 2.30 -2.87 -0.75
CA PHE A 183 1.46 -3.91 -0.19
C PHE A 183 1.92 -4.23 1.24
N LEU A 184 1.03 -4.01 2.21
CA LEU A 184 1.28 -4.21 3.63
C LEU A 184 0.25 -5.13 4.25
N TYR A 185 0.69 -5.86 5.26
CA TYR A 185 -0.21 -6.60 6.14
C TYR A 185 -0.08 -6.03 7.55
N ILE A 186 -1.20 -5.93 8.24
CA ILE A 186 -1.30 -5.49 9.61
C ILE A 186 -1.79 -6.63 10.49
N TYR A 187 -1.23 -6.72 11.69
CA TYR A 187 -1.62 -7.74 12.65
C TYR A 187 -2.71 -7.21 13.58
N ASP A 188 -3.87 -7.84 13.51
CA ASP A 188 -4.98 -7.60 14.43
C ASP A 188 -4.73 -8.41 15.71
N SER A 189 -4.35 -7.71 16.79
CA SER A 189 -4.04 -8.35 18.06
C SER A 189 -5.27 -8.90 18.79
N GLU A 190 -6.46 -8.38 18.52
CA GLU A 190 -7.72 -8.83 19.12
C GLU A 190 -8.16 -10.14 18.47
N GLN A 191 -8.12 -10.19 17.14
CA GLN A 191 -8.49 -11.37 16.37
C GLN A 191 -7.33 -12.34 16.17
N ARG A 192 -6.10 -11.97 16.59
CA ARG A 192 -4.87 -12.75 16.45
C ARG A 192 -4.61 -13.22 15.03
N ARG A 193 -4.87 -12.37 14.05
CA ARG A 193 -4.71 -12.69 12.63
C ARG A 193 -4.11 -11.53 11.84
N TRP A 194 -3.47 -11.86 10.74
CA TRP A 194 -3.05 -10.89 9.75
C TRP A 194 -4.21 -10.52 8.84
N ARG A 195 -4.23 -9.28 8.39
CA ARG A 195 -5.14 -8.78 7.36
C ARG A 195 -4.39 -7.84 6.42
N LEU A 196 -4.86 -7.70 5.20
CA LEU A 196 -4.34 -6.70 4.27
C LEU A 196 -4.54 -5.30 4.87
N SER A 197 -3.56 -4.43 4.75
CA SER A 197 -3.75 -3.03 5.16
C SER A 197 -4.72 -2.33 4.23
N PRO A 198 -5.34 -1.23 4.68
CA PRO A 198 -5.94 -0.29 3.74
C PRO A 198 -4.94 0.08 2.65
N ALA A 199 -5.42 0.31 1.42
CA ALA A 199 -4.59 0.73 0.32
C ALA A 199 -4.08 2.17 0.55
N TYR A 200 -2.90 2.44 0.07
CA TYR A 200 -2.24 3.74 0.17
C TYR A 200 -1.34 3.97 -1.03
N ASP A 201 -0.88 5.19 -1.20
CA ASP A 201 0.02 5.58 -2.29
C ASP A 201 -0.56 5.28 -3.68
N LEU A 202 -1.89 5.44 -3.82
CA LEU A 202 -2.59 5.26 -5.08
C LEU A 202 -2.56 6.56 -5.87
N THR A 203 -1.91 6.54 -7.03
CA THR A 203 -1.85 7.68 -7.94
C THR A 203 -1.59 7.21 -9.37
N TYR A 204 -1.90 8.05 -10.34
CA TYR A 204 -1.48 7.80 -11.70
C TYR A 204 0.05 7.79 -11.79
N SER A 205 0.61 6.77 -12.40
CA SER A 205 2.05 6.64 -12.58
C SER A 205 2.39 6.11 -13.97
N TYR A 206 3.30 6.80 -14.65
CA TYR A 206 3.85 6.31 -15.92
C TYR A 206 4.84 5.16 -15.74
N SER A 207 5.45 5.03 -14.57
CA SER A 207 6.58 4.17 -14.24
C SER A 207 7.78 4.28 -15.22
N LEU A 208 8.89 3.66 -14.89
CA LEU A 208 10.00 3.48 -15.84
C LEU A 208 9.55 2.52 -16.95
N ASN A 209 9.65 2.94 -18.20
CA ASN A 209 9.28 2.18 -19.40
C ASN A 209 7.78 1.86 -19.59
N GLY A 210 6.89 2.46 -18.81
CA GLY A 210 5.45 2.24 -18.95
C GLY A 210 4.97 0.86 -18.49
N GLU A 211 5.70 0.19 -17.59
CA GLU A 211 5.34 -1.11 -17.06
C GLU A 211 4.92 -1.02 -15.60
N HIS A 212 4.04 -1.91 -15.16
CA HIS A 212 3.72 -2.11 -13.76
C HIS A 212 4.94 -2.63 -12.99
N ALA A 213 5.16 -2.15 -11.77
CA ALA A 213 6.19 -2.67 -10.89
C ALA A 213 5.88 -4.10 -10.43
N THR A 214 4.60 -4.47 -10.41
CA THR A 214 4.13 -5.85 -10.18
C THR A 214 3.46 -6.37 -11.44
N MET A 215 3.97 -7.48 -11.97
CA MET A 215 3.42 -8.13 -13.15
C MET A 215 2.05 -8.75 -12.88
N VAL A 216 1.23 -8.87 -13.90
CA VAL A 216 -0.06 -9.55 -13.87
C VAL A 216 0.02 -10.76 -14.79
N ASP A 217 0.12 -11.94 -14.22
CA ASP A 217 0.29 -13.21 -14.95
C ASP A 217 1.45 -13.15 -15.96
N GLY A 218 2.59 -12.59 -15.50
CA GLY A 218 3.81 -12.43 -16.28
C GLY A 218 3.84 -11.22 -17.23
N ASN A 219 2.75 -10.44 -17.30
CA ASN A 219 2.67 -9.25 -18.15
C ASN A 219 2.75 -7.97 -17.30
N GLY A 220 3.83 -7.18 -17.45
CA GLY A 220 3.99 -5.89 -16.76
C GLY A 220 3.57 -4.70 -17.63
N ARG A 221 3.58 -4.85 -18.97
CA ARG A 221 3.47 -3.71 -19.87
C ARG A 221 2.04 -3.25 -20.12
N ASN A 222 1.18 -4.17 -20.53
CA ASN A 222 -0.20 -3.89 -20.85
C ASN A 222 -1.10 -5.05 -20.37
N PRO A 223 -1.18 -5.32 -19.08
CA PRO A 223 -2.08 -6.33 -18.57
C PRO A 223 -3.53 -5.91 -18.83
N GLY A 224 -4.36 -6.88 -19.25
CA GLY A 224 -5.76 -6.67 -19.54
C GLY A 224 -6.65 -7.74 -18.93
N MET A 225 -7.88 -7.84 -19.42
CA MET A 225 -8.87 -8.80 -18.91
C MET A 225 -8.39 -10.25 -18.95
N LYS A 226 -7.55 -10.62 -19.92
CA LYS A 226 -7.01 -11.98 -20.04
C LYS A 226 -6.14 -12.33 -18.82
N GLU A 227 -5.17 -11.47 -18.50
CA GLU A 227 -4.25 -11.66 -17.40
C GLU A 227 -4.98 -11.59 -16.07
N ILE A 228 -5.91 -10.64 -15.91
CA ILE A 228 -6.77 -10.50 -14.71
C ILE A 228 -7.55 -11.80 -14.45
N LEU A 229 -8.20 -12.36 -15.47
CA LEU A 229 -8.95 -13.61 -15.36
C LEU A 229 -8.04 -14.82 -15.09
N ASN A 230 -6.84 -14.83 -15.63
CA ASN A 230 -5.86 -15.88 -15.35
C ASN A 230 -5.43 -15.86 -13.89
N VAL A 231 -5.15 -14.68 -13.31
CA VAL A 231 -4.86 -14.56 -11.87
C VAL A 231 -6.01 -15.12 -11.03
N ALA A 232 -7.27 -14.80 -11.38
CA ALA A 232 -8.43 -15.35 -10.68
C ALA A 232 -8.48 -16.88 -10.74
N LYS A 233 -8.27 -17.47 -11.92
CA LYS A 233 -8.23 -18.93 -12.10
C LYS A 233 -7.10 -19.57 -11.30
N ASN A 234 -5.92 -18.96 -11.35
CA ASN A 234 -4.73 -19.50 -10.67
C ASN A 234 -4.90 -19.51 -9.15
N ILE A 235 -5.50 -18.48 -8.56
CA ILE A 235 -5.75 -18.46 -7.12
C ILE A 235 -6.82 -19.48 -6.71
N VAL A 236 -7.90 -19.63 -7.46
CA VAL A 236 -8.93 -20.64 -7.20
C VAL A 236 -8.32 -22.04 -7.27
N PHE A 237 -7.51 -22.32 -8.29
CA PHE A 237 -6.81 -23.61 -8.41
C PHE A 237 -5.85 -23.85 -7.23
N PHE A 238 -5.11 -22.84 -6.81
CA PHE A 238 -4.25 -22.94 -5.63
C PHE A 238 -5.04 -23.23 -4.36
N MET A 239 -6.18 -22.55 -4.17
CA MET A 239 -7.08 -22.76 -3.03
C MET A 239 -7.62 -24.19 -2.98
N ILE A 240 -8.08 -24.71 -4.11
CA ILE A 240 -8.57 -26.12 -4.20
C ILE A 240 -7.46 -27.08 -3.79
N ASN A 241 -6.24 -26.89 -4.29
CA ASN A 241 -5.11 -27.75 -3.93
C ASN A 241 -4.67 -27.62 -2.46
N LEU A 242 -4.85 -26.45 -1.85
CA LEU A 242 -4.57 -26.23 -0.44
C LEU A 242 -5.60 -26.90 0.47
N LEU A 243 -6.89 -26.83 0.09
CA LEU A 243 -7.99 -27.42 0.85
C LEU A 243 -8.13 -28.92 0.63
N PHE A 244 -7.77 -29.41 -0.54
CA PHE A 244 -7.90 -30.82 -0.91
C PHE A 244 -6.54 -31.43 -1.30
N PRO A 245 -5.53 -31.45 -0.41
CA PRO A 245 -4.23 -32.05 -0.70
C PRO A 245 -4.32 -33.57 -0.94
N LEU A 246 -5.45 -34.19 -0.61
CA LEU A 246 -5.69 -35.64 -0.68
C LEU A 246 -5.95 -36.19 -2.09
N SER A 247 -6.22 -35.36 -3.09
CA SER A 247 -6.49 -35.87 -4.44
C SER A 247 -5.26 -36.51 -5.13
N LYS A 248 -4.05 -36.22 -4.66
CA LYS A 248 -2.82 -36.86 -5.16
C LYS A 248 -2.55 -38.25 -4.53
N ASN A 249 -3.03 -38.50 -3.32
CA ASN A 249 -2.85 -39.79 -2.65
C ASN A 249 -3.94 -40.82 -2.97
N LEU A 250 -5.07 -40.40 -3.52
CA LEU A 250 -6.15 -41.30 -3.92
C LEU A 250 -5.87 -42.08 -5.22
N LYS A 251 -4.87 -41.72 -6.01
CA LYS A 251 -4.46 -42.47 -7.19
C LYS A 251 -3.68 -43.73 -6.85
N ASN A 252 -3.20 -43.92 -5.62
CA ASN A 252 -2.43 -45.08 -5.18
C ASN A 252 -3.20 -46.05 -4.27
N ASN A 253 -4.39 -45.73 -3.81
CA ASN A 253 -5.24 -46.62 -3.08
C ASN A 253 -6.47 -47.00 -3.92
N ARG A 254 -6.48 -48.22 -4.47
CA ARG A 254 -7.65 -48.80 -5.09
C ARG A 254 -8.74 -49.02 -4.04
N TYR A 255 -9.60 -48.04 -3.86
CA TYR A 255 -10.91 -48.27 -3.28
C TYR A 255 -11.94 -48.23 -4.40
N HIS A 256 -12.48 -49.38 -4.74
CA HIS A 256 -13.67 -49.56 -5.54
C HIS A 256 -14.83 -48.84 -4.81
N VAL A 257 -15.20 -47.66 -5.28
CA VAL A 257 -16.50 -47.09 -4.92
C VAL A 257 -17.51 -47.78 -5.83
N PHE A 258 -18.25 -48.70 -5.25
CA PHE A 258 -19.47 -49.26 -5.82
C PHE A 258 -20.45 -48.12 -6.04
N VAL A 259 -20.65 -47.73 -7.28
CA VAL A 259 -21.85 -46.97 -7.67
C VAL A 259 -22.90 -48.04 -7.92
N GLY A 260 -23.67 -48.35 -6.90
CA GLY A 260 -24.85 -49.21 -6.95
C GLY A 260 -26.11 -48.38 -7.01
N GLY A 261 -26.87 -48.59 -8.05
CA GLY A 261 -28.32 -48.62 -8.00
C GLY A 261 -29.08 -47.40 -8.43
N SER A 262 -29.53 -47.45 -9.66
CA SER A 262 -30.90 -47.16 -10.17
C SER A 262 -31.93 -46.71 -9.09
N TRP A 263 -32.51 -45.51 -9.29
CA TRP A 263 -33.96 -45.29 -9.57
C TRP A 263 -34.15 -43.93 -10.21
#